data_74088680061b5b3a1a823faf7d5b5113
#
_entry.id   74088680061b5b3a1a823faf7d5b5113
#
_cell.length_a   1.000
_cell.length_b   1.000
_cell.length_c   1.000
_cell.angle_alpha   90.00
_cell.angle_beta   90.00
_cell.angle_gamma   90.00
#
_symmetry.space_group_name_H-M   'P 1'
#
loop_
_entity.id
_entity.type
_entity.pdbx_description
1 polymer ?
#
loop_
_entity_poly.entity_id
_entity_poly.type
_entity_poly.pdbx_seq_one_letter_code
_entity_poly.pdbx_strand_id
1 'polypeptide(L)'
;MQAFLWWRPETADRDLRLIKEAGFEWVKQGFGWRDIEGAGKGIFDWSRTDRIVAQVEQYGLKLVVRLDHQPYWAGGGFPTNGPPDNYEDFGDFCYALASRYRGRISAYEIWNEPNLAREWGGKVPNAAEYAALLKVAYRRIKEADPNAMVISAGLTPTGTGPPTAIPDDVYLEQMYQAGAKDYFDVLGVHAAGYKAPPELSPDEAAANEFYGGQRFFCFRRVEDLRAIMVKYGDADKQVAVLEFGWTTDPIHPEYAWHAVTEEQQADYLVRAYQYAKEHWSPWIGMMCLIYIADPDWTEEDEQYWWAITYPDYPETKVRPAYERLKAMPK
;
A
#
# COMPACT_ATOMS: atom_id res chain seq x y z
N MET A 1 -6.79 2.17 6.18
CA MET A 1 -6.54 0.88 6.85
C MET A 1 -6.50 -0.23 5.82
N GLN A 2 -5.49 -1.10 5.84
CA GLN A 2 -5.44 -2.28 5.00
C GLN A 2 -6.13 -3.47 5.68
N ALA A 3 -6.97 -4.21 4.93
CA ALA A 3 -7.71 -5.37 5.39
C ALA A 3 -7.76 -6.44 4.29
N PHE A 4 -8.08 -7.68 4.68
CA PHE A 4 -8.10 -8.84 3.78
C PHE A 4 -9.54 -9.32 3.56
N LEU A 5 -10.30 -8.60 2.73
CA LEU A 5 -11.72 -8.80 2.50
C LEU A 5 -12.01 -9.91 1.49
N TRP A 6 -10.96 -10.49 0.87
CA TRP A 6 -11.10 -11.34 -0.32
C TRP A 6 -11.75 -12.70 -0.05
N TRP A 7 -11.35 -13.36 1.05
CA TRP A 7 -11.63 -14.78 1.23
C TRP A 7 -12.96 -15.07 1.96
N ARG A 8 -13.28 -14.33 3.03
CA ARG A 8 -14.37 -14.64 3.96
C ARG A 8 -15.32 -13.47 4.12
N PRO A 9 -16.60 -13.60 3.66
CA PRO A 9 -17.59 -12.53 3.78
C PRO A 9 -17.85 -12.07 5.21
N GLU A 10 -17.89 -13.02 6.15
CA GLU A 10 -18.13 -12.77 7.57
C GLU A 10 -16.95 -12.05 8.25
N THR A 11 -15.73 -12.40 7.87
CA THR A 11 -14.52 -11.70 8.34
C THR A 11 -14.46 -10.29 7.76
N ALA A 12 -14.78 -10.13 6.48
CA ALA A 12 -14.84 -8.82 5.85
C ALA A 12 -15.84 -7.89 6.54
N ASP A 13 -16.98 -8.40 6.97
CA ASP A 13 -17.97 -7.63 7.73
C ASP A 13 -17.42 -7.18 9.10
N ARG A 14 -16.77 -8.08 9.83
CA ARG A 14 -16.06 -7.75 11.09
C ARG A 14 -15.05 -6.63 10.88
N ASP A 15 -14.19 -6.77 9.87
CA ASP A 15 -13.07 -5.86 9.63
C ASP A 15 -13.55 -4.46 9.23
N LEU A 16 -14.54 -4.39 8.33
CA LEU A 16 -15.14 -3.12 7.92
C LEU A 16 -15.82 -2.39 9.09
N ARG A 17 -16.48 -3.14 9.98
CA ARG A 17 -17.05 -2.59 11.21
C ARG A 17 -15.96 -2.02 12.12
N LEU A 18 -14.87 -2.75 12.36
CA LEU A 18 -13.74 -2.28 13.17
C LEU A 18 -13.09 -1.03 12.58
N ILE A 19 -12.86 -1.01 11.27
CA ILE A 19 -12.32 0.14 10.55
C ILE A 19 -13.21 1.37 10.75
N LYS A 20 -14.52 1.21 10.57
CA LYS A 20 -15.50 2.27 10.75
C LYS A 20 -15.57 2.78 12.18
N GLU A 21 -15.63 1.86 13.17
CA GLU A 21 -15.67 2.19 14.60
C GLU A 21 -14.41 2.90 15.08
N ALA A 22 -13.25 2.58 14.51
CA ALA A 22 -11.99 3.28 14.80
C ALA A 22 -11.90 4.65 14.12
N GLY A 23 -12.92 5.06 13.34
CA GLY A 23 -13.00 6.38 12.72
C GLY A 23 -12.17 6.52 11.44
N PHE A 24 -11.78 5.42 10.82
CA PHE A 24 -11.16 5.45 9.49
C PHE A 24 -12.22 5.64 8.41
N GLU A 25 -11.86 6.33 7.34
CA GLU A 25 -12.73 6.57 6.19
C GLU A 25 -12.38 5.69 4.98
N TRP A 26 -11.15 5.20 4.93
CA TRP A 26 -10.62 4.46 3.80
C TRP A 26 -10.23 3.05 4.18
N VAL A 27 -10.58 2.10 3.30
CA VAL A 27 -10.07 0.73 3.35
C VAL A 27 -9.29 0.43 2.07
N LYS A 28 -8.13 -0.22 2.21
CA LYS A 28 -7.28 -0.70 1.11
C LYS A 28 -7.42 -2.21 0.99
N GLN A 29 -7.64 -2.70 -0.24
CA GLN A 29 -7.78 -4.13 -0.56
C GLN A 29 -7.06 -4.45 -1.88
N GLY A 30 -6.32 -5.55 -1.94
CA GLY A 30 -5.76 -6.08 -3.19
C GLY A 30 -6.83 -6.71 -4.08
N PHE A 31 -6.87 -6.33 -5.36
CA PHE A 31 -7.67 -6.96 -6.40
C PHE A 31 -6.71 -7.57 -7.43
N GLY A 32 -6.25 -8.80 -7.15
CA GLY A 32 -5.31 -9.51 -8.01
C GLY A 32 -5.90 -9.75 -9.40
N TRP A 33 -5.21 -9.29 -10.44
CA TRP A 33 -5.67 -9.49 -11.81
C TRP A 33 -5.86 -10.97 -12.15
N ARG A 34 -4.93 -11.83 -11.71
CA ARG A 34 -5.05 -13.30 -11.91
C ARG A 34 -6.27 -13.94 -11.26
N ASP A 35 -6.76 -13.34 -10.17
CA ASP A 35 -7.91 -13.86 -9.43
C ASP A 35 -9.24 -13.45 -10.07
N ILE A 36 -9.21 -12.43 -10.91
CA ILE A 36 -10.39 -11.86 -11.59
C ILE A 36 -10.45 -12.34 -13.04
N GLU A 37 -9.34 -12.34 -13.77
CA GLU A 37 -9.26 -12.66 -15.21
C GLU A 37 -8.33 -13.84 -15.48
N GLY A 38 -8.14 -14.72 -14.50
CA GLY A 38 -7.20 -15.84 -14.60
C GLY A 38 -7.56 -16.89 -15.63
N ALA A 39 -8.85 -17.07 -15.93
CA ALA A 39 -9.34 -18.09 -16.86
C ALA A 39 -8.97 -17.81 -18.34
N GLY A 40 -8.69 -16.56 -18.68
CA GLY A 40 -8.32 -16.12 -20.03
C GLY A 40 -8.72 -14.68 -20.28
N LYS A 41 -8.12 -14.04 -21.29
CA LYS A 41 -8.41 -12.65 -21.63
C LYS A 41 -9.90 -12.42 -21.90
N GLY A 42 -10.49 -11.44 -21.19
CA GLY A 42 -11.91 -11.09 -21.29
C GLY A 42 -12.86 -12.01 -20.52
N ILE A 43 -12.34 -12.99 -19.77
CA ILE A 43 -13.14 -13.93 -18.96
C ILE A 43 -12.99 -13.55 -17.49
N PHE A 44 -13.94 -12.78 -16.97
CA PHE A 44 -13.88 -12.19 -15.64
C PHE A 44 -14.77 -12.92 -14.63
N ASP A 45 -14.23 -13.18 -13.44
CA ASP A 45 -15.02 -13.54 -12.25
C ASP A 45 -15.12 -12.31 -11.32
N TRP A 46 -16.26 -11.66 -11.35
CA TRP A 46 -16.56 -10.49 -10.53
C TRP A 46 -17.19 -10.81 -9.16
N SER A 47 -17.42 -12.09 -8.86
CA SER A 47 -18.20 -12.48 -7.69
C SER A 47 -17.66 -11.93 -6.37
N ARG A 48 -16.35 -12.00 -6.17
CA ARG A 48 -15.70 -11.49 -4.96
C ARG A 48 -15.60 -9.97 -4.94
N THR A 49 -15.24 -9.37 -6.07
CA THR A 49 -15.10 -7.91 -6.15
C THR A 49 -16.46 -7.22 -6.00
N ASP A 50 -17.53 -7.76 -6.60
CA ASP A 50 -18.90 -7.25 -6.41
C ASP A 50 -19.32 -7.26 -4.94
N ARG A 51 -19.03 -8.36 -4.24
CA ARG A 51 -19.31 -8.49 -2.81
C ARG A 51 -18.51 -7.47 -1.99
N ILE A 52 -17.21 -7.38 -2.22
CA ILE A 52 -16.33 -6.46 -1.46
C ILE A 52 -16.78 -5.01 -1.64
N VAL A 53 -17.01 -4.59 -2.88
CA VAL A 53 -17.47 -3.22 -3.17
C VAL A 53 -18.79 -2.94 -2.46
N ALA A 54 -19.75 -3.88 -2.53
CA ALA A 54 -21.04 -3.72 -1.85
C ALA A 54 -20.90 -3.66 -0.31
N GLN A 55 -20.05 -4.50 0.29
CA GLN A 55 -19.80 -4.47 1.73
C GLN A 55 -19.14 -3.15 2.15
N VAL A 56 -18.13 -2.65 1.43
CA VAL A 56 -17.48 -1.37 1.73
C VAL A 56 -18.48 -0.21 1.67
N GLU A 57 -19.33 -0.18 0.66
CA GLU A 57 -20.41 0.82 0.52
C GLU A 57 -21.40 0.76 1.68
N GLN A 58 -21.77 -0.44 2.14
CA GLN A 58 -22.68 -0.63 3.27
C GLN A 58 -22.17 0.03 4.55
N TYR A 59 -20.85 0.04 4.77
CA TYR A 59 -20.21 0.71 5.91
C TYR A 59 -19.92 2.20 5.65
N GLY A 60 -20.23 2.72 4.46
CA GLY A 60 -19.97 4.11 4.08
C GLY A 60 -18.47 4.44 4.10
N LEU A 61 -17.64 3.49 3.71
CA LEU A 61 -16.19 3.64 3.57
C LEU A 61 -15.83 3.89 2.11
N LYS A 62 -14.69 4.53 1.89
CA LYS A 62 -14.06 4.69 0.58
C LYS A 62 -13.09 3.53 0.33
N LEU A 63 -13.09 3.01 -0.89
CA LEU A 63 -12.26 1.87 -1.28
C LEU A 63 -11.07 2.30 -2.13
N VAL A 64 -9.87 1.91 -1.70
CA VAL A 64 -8.66 1.89 -2.52
C VAL A 64 -8.41 0.45 -2.95
N VAL A 65 -8.29 0.18 -4.23
CA VAL A 65 -7.92 -1.14 -4.72
C VAL A 65 -6.52 -1.12 -5.31
N ARG A 66 -5.67 -2.06 -4.88
CA ARG A 66 -4.38 -2.32 -5.49
C ARG A 66 -4.54 -3.33 -6.62
N LEU A 67 -4.07 -2.98 -7.81
CA LEU A 67 -4.11 -3.80 -9.02
C LEU A 67 -2.71 -4.34 -9.32
N ASP A 68 -2.53 -5.65 -9.17
CA ASP A 68 -1.27 -6.35 -9.40
C ASP A 68 -1.53 -7.82 -9.81
N HIS A 69 -0.51 -8.70 -9.77
CA HIS A 69 -0.61 -10.14 -9.96
C HIS A 69 -1.11 -10.56 -11.35
N GLN A 70 -0.23 -10.49 -12.34
CA GLN A 70 -0.53 -10.93 -13.71
C GLN A 70 -0.96 -12.41 -13.78
N PRO A 71 -1.95 -12.76 -14.64
CA PRO A 71 -2.35 -14.15 -14.86
C PRO A 71 -1.36 -14.90 -15.77
N TYR A 72 -1.48 -16.24 -15.80
CA TYR A 72 -0.61 -17.10 -16.62
C TYR A 72 -0.64 -16.75 -18.11
N TRP A 73 -1.81 -16.44 -18.65
CA TRP A 73 -1.98 -16.10 -20.05
C TRP A 73 -1.35 -14.75 -20.44
N ALA A 74 -1.04 -13.89 -19.46
CA ALA A 74 -0.38 -12.59 -19.66
C ALA A 74 1.12 -12.62 -19.33
N GLY A 75 1.75 -13.79 -19.29
CA GLY A 75 3.19 -13.94 -19.14
C GLY A 75 3.68 -14.20 -17.71
N GLY A 76 2.79 -14.60 -16.81
CA GLY A 76 3.18 -14.85 -15.43
C GLY A 76 2.32 -15.87 -14.71
N GLY A 77 1.84 -15.51 -13.55
CA GLY A 77 1.03 -16.32 -12.69
C GLY A 77 1.72 -16.66 -11.36
N PHE A 78 0.97 -17.34 -10.47
CA PHE A 78 1.50 -17.76 -9.20
C PHE A 78 2.74 -18.69 -9.39
N PRO A 79 3.82 -18.59 -8.56
CA PRO A 79 3.94 -17.69 -7.38
C PRO A 79 4.49 -16.30 -7.70
N THR A 80 4.77 -15.94 -8.94
CA THR A 80 5.39 -14.67 -9.29
C THR A 80 4.39 -13.51 -9.33
N ASN A 81 4.86 -12.32 -8.97
CA ASN A 81 4.22 -11.04 -9.25
C ASN A 81 5.19 -10.25 -10.14
N GLY A 82 4.77 -9.92 -11.36
CA GLY A 82 5.67 -9.28 -12.31
C GLY A 82 4.92 -8.64 -13.47
N PRO A 83 5.63 -7.84 -14.28
CA PRO A 83 5.00 -7.18 -15.39
C PRO A 83 4.45 -8.19 -16.40
N PRO A 84 3.30 -7.91 -17.02
CA PRO A 84 2.79 -8.74 -18.11
C PRO A 84 3.66 -8.60 -19.37
N ASP A 85 3.57 -9.59 -20.27
CA ASP A 85 4.26 -9.55 -21.55
C ASP A 85 3.77 -8.39 -22.45
N ASN A 86 2.49 -8.05 -22.34
CA ASN A 86 1.87 -6.94 -23.05
C ASN A 86 1.11 -6.03 -22.06
N TYR A 87 1.54 -4.79 -21.90
CA TYR A 87 0.93 -3.82 -20.99
C TYR A 87 -0.50 -3.41 -21.36
N GLU A 88 -0.86 -3.51 -22.65
CA GLU A 88 -2.24 -3.20 -23.08
C GLU A 88 -3.23 -4.25 -22.52
N ASP A 89 -2.82 -5.49 -22.27
CA ASP A 89 -3.68 -6.49 -21.64
C ASP A 89 -4.02 -6.09 -20.20
N PHE A 90 -3.05 -5.54 -19.46
CA PHE A 90 -3.29 -4.95 -18.15
C PHE A 90 -4.18 -3.70 -18.24
N GLY A 91 -3.98 -2.88 -19.26
CA GLY A 91 -4.84 -1.73 -19.54
C GLY A 91 -6.29 -2.13 -19.80
N ASP A 92 -6.54 -3.18 -20.59
CA ASP A 92 -7.88 -3.71 -20.85
C ASP A 92 -8.57 -4.21 -19.56
N PHE A 93 -7.82 -4.89 -18.70
CA PHE A 93 -8.30 -5.27 -17.35
C PHE A 93 -8.65 -4.05 -16.50
N CYS A 94 -7.76 -3.05 -16.44
CA CYS A 94 -8.01 -1.80 -15.71
C CYS A 94 -9.27 -1.09 -16.20
N TYR A 95 -9.47 -1.03 -17.54
CA TYR A 95 -10.67 -0.45 -18.14
C TYR A 95 -11.94 -1.21 -17.76
N ALA A 96 -11.91 -2.54 -17.87
CA ALA A 96 -13.06 -3.37 -17.55
C ALA A 96 -13.49 -3.20 -16.07
N LEU A 97 -12.52 -3.22 -15.15
CA LEU A 97 -12.74 -3.04 -13.72
C LEU A 97 -13.23 -1.63 -13.40
N ALA A 98 -12.58 -0.59 -13.92
CA ALA A 98 -12.99 0.79 -13.68
C ALA A 98 -14.37 1.12 -14.30
N SER A 99 -14.70 0.54 -15.45
CA SER A 99 -16.03 0.65 -16.06
C SER A 99 -17.11 0.01 -15.20
N ARG A 100 -16.83 -1.19 -14.67
CA ARG A 100 -17.78 -1.93 -13.82
C ARG A 100 -18.10 -1.20 -12.51
N TYR A 101 -17.07 -0.61 -11.88
CA TYR A 101 -17.20 0.04 -10.56
C TYR A 101 -17.11 1.56 -10.64
N ARG A 102 -17.47 2.13 -11.79
CA ARG A 102 -17.44 3.58 -11.99
C ARG A 102 -18.18 4.33 -10.88
N GLY A 103 -17.47 5.26 -10.22
CA GLY A 103 -17.99 6.06 -9.11
C GLY A 103 -18.16 5.30 -7.79
N ARG A 104 -17.79 3.99 -7.72
CA ARG A 104 -17.92 3.14 -6.53
C ARG A 104 -16.57 2.82 -5.91
N ILE A 105 -15.52 2.60 -6.71
CA ILE A 105 -14.13 2.53 -6.25
C ILE A 105 -13.56 3.94 -6.29
N SER A 106 -13.01 4.39 -5.16
CA SER A 106 -12.54 5.78 -5.02
C SER A 106 -11.13 5.99 -5.56
N ALA A 107 -10.27 4.97 -5.47
CA ALA A 107 -8.89 5.05 -5.91
C ALA A 107 -8.33 3.69 -6.37
N TYR A 108 -7.39 3.74 -7.30
CA TYR A 108 -6.66 2.61 -7.84
C TYR A 108 -5.16 2.79 -7.61
N GLU A 109 -4.55 1.90 -6.83
CA GLU A 109 -3.10 1.78 -6.69
C GLU A 109 -2.59 0.85 -7.79
N ILE A 110 -1.63 1.32 -8.60
CA ILE A 110 -1.13 0.56 -9.74
C ILE A 110 0.17 -0.14 -9.38
N TRP A 111 0.08 -1.45 -9.16
CA TRP A 111 1.16 -2.34 -8.72
C TRP A 111 1.56 -2.15 -7.25
N ASN A 112 2.47 -3.05 -6.79
CA ASN A 112 3.07 -3.04 -5.46
C ASN A 112 4.59 -3.10 -5.59
N GLU A 113 5.33 -2.23 -4.90
CA GLU A 113 6.79 -2.25 -4.72
C GLU A 113 7.60 -2.65 -5.98
N PRO A 114 7.38 -2.02 -7.16
CA PRO A 114 8.05 -2.41 -8.40
C PRO A 114 9.56 -2.14 -8.37
N ASN A 115 10.06 -1.55 -7.29
CA ASN A 115 11.48 -1.39 -7.02
C ASN A 115 12.13 -2.64 -6.40
N LEU A 116 11.38 -3.74 -6.19
CA LEU A 116 11.85 -5.04 -5.76
C LEU A 116 11.75 -6.09 -6.87
N ALA A 117 12.77 -6.89 -7.06
CA ALA A 117 12.78 -7.97 -8.05
C ALA A 117 11.64 -8.99 -7.82
N ARG A 118 11.33 -9.31 -6.56
CA ARG A 118 10.23 -10.23 -6.21
C ARG A 118 8.85 -9.74 -6.68
N GLU A 119 8.66 -8.42 -6.75
CA GLU A 119 7.44 -7.76 -7.23
C GLU A 119 7.51 -7.43 -8.73
N TRP A 120 8.64 -7.74 -9.38
CA TRP A 120 8.89 -7.50 -10.79
C TRP A 120 9.23 -8.79 -11.56
N GLY A 121 8.62 -9.91 -11.16
CA GLY A 121 8.76 -11.21 -11.82
C GLY A 121 10.14 -11.86 -11.68
N GLY A 122 10.88 -11.54 -10.61
CA GLY A 122 12.27 -11.97 -10.41
C GLY A 122 13.29 -11.25 -11.32
N LYS A 123 12.81 -10.29 -12.13
CA LYS A 123 13.66 -9.47 -13.01
C LYS A 123 14.31 -8.32 -12.21
N VAL A 124 15.40 -7.77 -12.73
CA VAL A 124 15.93 -6.52 -12.19
C VAL A 124 14.87 -5.43 -12.29
N PRO A 125 14.54 -4.71 -11.20
CA PRO A 125 13.55 -3.63 -11.25
C PRO A 125 13.91 -2.57 -12.30
N ASN A 126 12.89 -2.07 -13.01
CA ASN A 126 13.06 -1.11 -14.09
C ASN A 126 11.98 -0.03 -14.03
N ALA A 127 12.37 1.16 -13.60
CA ALA A 127 11.43 2.28 -13.43
C ALA A 127 10.83 2.78 -14.76
N ALA A 128 11.53 2.63 -15.89
CA ALA A 128 10.99 3.02 -17.19
C ALA A 128 9.91 2.03 -17.67
N GLU A 129 10.09 0.74 -17.41
CA GLU A 129 9.07 -0.28 -17.68
C GLU A 129 7.84 -0.06 -16.79
N TYR A 130 8.06 0.21 -15.50
CA TYR A 130 6.94 0.54 -14.61
C TYR A 130 6.21 1.83 -15.03
N ALA A 131 6.93 2.88 -15.42
CA ALA A 131 6.33 4.11 -15.93
C ALA A 131 5.47 3.85 -17.18
N ALA A 132 5.90 2.93 -18.05
CA ALA A 132 5.12 2.53 -19.23
C ALA A 132 3.84 1.77 -18.84
N LEU A 133 3.93 0.83 -17.89
CA LEU A 133 2.76 0.11 -17.32
C LEU A 133 1.77 1.09 -16.67
N LEU A 134 2.27 1.99 -15.83
CA LEU A 134 1.48 3.02 -15.14
C LEU A 134 0.75 3.92 -16.12
N LYS A 135 1.42 4.33 -17.20
CA LYS A 135 0.82 5.15 -18.27
C LYS A 135 -0.36 4.46 -18.95
N VAL A 136 -0.23 3.17 -19.27
CA VAL A 136 -1.32 2.39 -19.87
C VAL A 136 -2.49 2.29 -18.88
N ALA A 137 -2.24 1.87 -17.65
CA ALA A 137 -3.26 1.75 -16.60
C ALA A 137 -3.98 3.08 -16.36
N TYR A 138 -3.24 4.19 -16.18
CA TYR A 138 -3.80 5.52 -15.97
C TYR A 138 -4.79 5.92 -17.09
N ARG A 139 -4.35 5.81 -18.35
CA ARG A 139 -5.19 6.18 -19.50
C ARG A 139 -6.48 5.36 -19.53
N ARG A 140 -6.36 4.05 -19.32
CA ARG A 140 -7.51 3.16 -19.39
C ARG A 140 -8.48 3.34 -18.23
N ILE A 141 -7.98 3.63 -17.02
CA ILE A 141 -8.83 3.96 -15.86
C ILE A 141 -9.54 5.30 -16.12
N LYS A 142 -8.81 6.34 -16.55
CA LYS A 142 -9.40 7.67 -16.81
C LYS A 142 -10.39 7.66 -17.96
N GLU A 143 -10.23 6.79 -18.95
CA GLU A 143 -11.21 6.57 -20.02
C GLU A 143 -12.52 5.98 -19.48
N ALA A 144 -12.43 5.01 -18.57
CA ALA A 144 -13.57 4.34 -17.96
C ALA A 144 -14.25 5.19 -16.86
N ASP A 145 -13.45 5.77 -15.97
CA ASP A 145 -13.89 6.62 -14.85
C ASP A 145 -12.97 7.83 -14.69
N PRO A 146 -13.30 8.97 -15.31
CA PRO A 146 -12.47 10.19 -15.24
C PRO A 146 -12.27 10.74 -13.83
N ASN A 147 -13.17 10.41 -12.89
CA ASN A 147 -13.15 10.91 -11.52
C ASN A 147 -12.39 10.00 -10.56
N ALA A 148 -12.07 8.77 -10.95
CA ALA A 148 -11.30 7.86 -10.11
C ALA A 148 -9.88 8.38 -9.90
N MET A 149 -9.40 8.31 -8.68
CA MET A 149 -8.02 8.65 -8.34
C MET A 149 -7.08 7.50 -8.76
N VAL A 150 -6.00 7.83 -9.44
CA VAL A 150 -4.94 6.87 -9.76
C VAL A 150 -3.71 7.18 -8.91
N ILE A 151 -3.29 6.21 -8.12
CA ILE A 151 -2.14 6.29 -7.23
C ILE A 151 -1.02 5.44 -7.82
N SER A 152 0.20 5.95 -7.89
CA SER A 152 1.36 5.12 -8.26
C SER A 152 1.62 4.05 -7.18
N ALA A 153 2.34 2.99 -7.52
CA ALA A 153 2.77 1.99 -6.54
C ALA A 153 3.49 2.63 -5.35
N GLY A 154 3.20 2.14 -4.15
CA GLY A 154 4.06 2.39 -3.01
C GLY A 154 5.43 1.74 -3.22
N LEU A 155 6.49 2.53 -3.16
CA LEU A 155 7.87 2.02 -3.22
C LEU A 155 8.33 1.62 -1.83
N THR A 156 8.96 0.45 -1.72
CA THR A 156 9.51 0.00 -0.44
C THR A 156 10.83 0.72 -0.12
N PRO A 157 10.98 1.27 1.09
CA PRO A 157 12.24 1.82 1.55
C PRO A 157 13.31 0.70 1.63
N THR A 158 14.43 0.88 0.95
CA THR A 158 15.52 -0.10 0.98
C THR A 158 16.86 0.53 0.61
N GLY A 159 17.94 0.01 1.22
CA GLY A 159 19.32 0.30 0.80
C GLY A 159 19.90 -0.77 -0.13
N THR A 160 19.12 -1.81 -0.47
CA THR A 160 19.59 -2.90 -1.34
C THR A 160 19.65 -2.43 -2.80
N GLY A 161 20.76 -2.75 -3.47
CA GLY A 161 20.95 -2.43 -4.89
C GLY A 161 20.59 -3.57 -5.84
N PRO A 162 20.73 -3.33 -7.16
CA PRO A 162 20.53 -4.35 -8.18
C PRO A 162 21.44 -5.58 -7.97
N PRO A 163 20.98 -6.78 -8.36
CA PRO A 163 19.77 -7.05 -9.13
C PRO A 163 18.49 -7.20 -8.29
N THR A 164 18.60 -7.22 -6.96
CA THR A 164 17.51 -7.59 -6.05
C THR A 164 16.52 -6.45 -5.84
N ALA A 165 16.99 -5.22 -5.76
CA ALA A 165 16.18 -4.04 -5.54
C ALA A 165 16.83 -2.78 -6.13
N ILE A 166 16.07 -1.69 -6.19
CA ILE A 166 16.60 -0.33 -6.39
C ILE A 166 16.09 0.50 -5.21
N PRO A 167 16.93 1.30 -4.54
CA PRO A 167 16.49 2.20 -3.48
C PRO A 167 15.32 3.07 -3.93
N ASP A 168 14.35 3.28 -3.04
CA ASP A 168 13.08 3.97 -3.33
C ASP A 168 13.25 5.39 -3.90
N ASP A 169 14.21 6.15 -3.37
CA ASP A 169 14.54 7.48 -3.87
C ASP A 169 15.16 7.46 -5.28
N VAL A 170 16.07 6.52 -5.53
CA VAL A 170 16.68 6.34 -6.85
C VAL A 170 15.62 5.89 -7.87
N TYR A 171 14.78 4.94 -7.48
CA TYR A 171 13.71 4.45 -8.35
C TYR A 171 12.69 5.54 -8.68
N LEU A 172 12.30 6.35 -7.70
CA LEU A 172 11.39 7.47 -7.90
C LEU A 172 11.98 8.53 -8.85
N GLU A 173 13.26 8.87 -8.70
CA GLU A 173 13.93 9.77 -9.68
C GLU A 173 13.90 9.19 -11.09
N GLN A 174 14.19 7.90 -11.24
CA GLN A 174 14.13 7.21 -12.53
C GLN A 174 12.70 7.18 -13.11
N MET A 175 11.66 7.02 -12.29
CA MET A 175 10.26 7.14 -12.72
C MET A 175 9.97 8.52 -13.32
N TYR A 176 10.38 9.60 -12.65
CA TYR A 176 10.23 10.96 -13.17
C TYR A 176 11.01 11.18 -14.47
N GLN A 177 12.23 10.70 -14.54
CA GLN A 177 13.06 10.75 -15.77
C GLN A 177 12.43 9.98 -16.93
N ALA A 178 11.72 8.90 -16.64
CA ALA A 178 10.96 8.12 -17.61
C ALA A 178 9.59 8.74 -17.96
N GLY A 179 9.24 9.91 -17.42
CA GLY A 179 8.01 10.63 -17.74
C GLY A 179 6.75 10.14 -17.02
N ALA A 180 6.89 9.50 -15.86
CA ALA A 180 5.75 9.02 -15.09
C ALA A 180 4.85 10.13 -14.53
N LYS A 181 5.35 11.38 -14.43
CA LYS A 181 4.67 12.52 -13.81
C LYS A 181 3.20 12.67 -14.24
N ASP A 182 2.90 12.51 -15.53
CA ASP A 182 1.56 12.77 -16.07
C ASP A 182 0.59 11.58 -15.93
N TYR A 183 1.01 10.50 -15.27
CA TYR A 183 0.28 9.23 -15.24
C TYR A 183 -0.07 8.72 -13.84
N PHE A 184 -0.12 9.61 -12.86
CA PHE A 184 -0.73 9.40 -11.55
C PHE A 184 -1.31 10.72 -11.03
N ASP A 185 -2.37 10.64 -10.23
CA ASP A 185 -2.96 11.81 -9.55
C ASP A 185 -2.30 12.03 -8.17
N VAL A 186 -1.86 10.94 -7.53
CA VAL A 186 -1.26 10.91 -6.20
C VAL A 186 -0.03 10.01 -6.22
N LEU A 187 1.07 10.43 -5.58
CA LEU A 187 2.25 9.60 -5.42
C LEU A 187 2.03 8.58 -4.29
N GLY A 188 2.19 7.29 -4.59
CA GLY A 188 2.20 6.22 -3.60
C GLY A 188 3.57 6.05 -2.97
N VAL A 189 3.62 5.85 -1.65
CA VAL A 189 4.85 5.55 -0.90
C VAL A 189 4.57 4.52 0.19
N HIS A 190 5.59 3.73 0.57
CA HIS A 190 5.59 2.94 1.80
C HIS A 190 6.55 3.56 2.82
N ALA A 191 6.19 3.53 4.10
CA ALA A 191 6.96 4.21 5.15
C ALA A 191 6.81 3.52 6.50
N ALA A 192 7.42 2.35 6.65
CA ALA A 192 7.53 1.72 7.96
C ALA A 192 8.32 2.61 8.93
N GLY A 193 7.91 2.61 10.21
CA GLY A 193 8.59 3.40 11.23
C GLY A 193 9.87 2.76 11.75
N TYR A 194 10.04 1.47 11.51
CA TYR A 194 11.15 0.66 12.06
C TYR A 194 11.22 0.81 13.59
N LYS A 195 12.40 1.13 14.13
CA LYS A 195 12.61 1.33 15.56
C LYS A 195 12.41 2.78 16.00
N ALA A 196 12.30 3.69 15.04
CA ALA A 196 12.30 5.13 15.27
C ALA A 196 10.91 5.64 15.69
N PRO A 197 10.84 6.57 16.67
CA PRO A 197 9.59 7.29 16.90
C PRO A 197 9.21 8.12 15.66
N PRO A 198 7.92 8.42 15.46
CA PRO A 198 7.44 9.01 14.21
C PRO A 198 8.03 10.40 13.89
N GLU A 199 8.49 11.14 14.89
CA GLU A 199 9.09 12.47 14.70
C GLU A 199 10.58 12.43 14.31
N LEU A 200 11.23 11.27 14.41
CA LEU A 200 12.65 11.13 14.07
C LEU A 200 12.88 11.41 12.59
N SER A 201 13.77 12.35 12.29
CA SER A 201 14.09 12.72 10.91
C SER A 201 15.00 11.70 10.21
N PRO A 202 15.02 11.67 8.86
CA PRO A 202 15.95 10.85 8.11
C PRO A 202 17.43 11.13 8.44
N ASP A 203 17.79 12.39 8.74
CA ASP A 203 19.17 12.76 9.13
C ASP A 203 19.54 12.18 10.48
N GLU A 204 18.63 12.22 11.47
CA GLU A 204 18.83 11.61 12.79
C GLU A 204 18.89 10.09 12.70
N ALA A 205 18.06 9.45 11.85
CA ALA A 205 18.13 8.01 11.62
C ALA A 205 19.49 7.59 11.03
N ALA A 206 19.99 8.33 10.03
CA ALA A 206 21.27 8.08 9.40
C ALA A 206 22.46 8.30 10.34
N ALA A 207 22.35 9.24 11.29
CA ALA A 207 23.41 9.58 12.23
C ALA A 207 23.49 8.62 13.43
N ASN A 208 22.56 7.68 13.59
CA ASN A 208 22.45 6.85 14.79
C ASN A 208 22.22 5.36 14.47
N GLU A 209 23.25 4.55 14.73
CA GLU A 209 23.23 3.08 14.54
C GLU A 209 22.14 2.39 15.36
N PHE A 210 21.69 2.97 16.45
CA PHE A 210 20.55 2.43 17.22
C PHE A 210 19.29 2.36 16.37
N TYR A 211 19.11 3.29 15.42
CA TYR A 211 17.99 3.31 14.47
C TYR A 211 18.34 2.68 13.12
N GLY A 212 19.49 2.00 13.01
CA GLY A 212 19.93 1.29 11.81
C GLY A 212 20.86 2.08 10.90
N GLY A 213 21.22 3.33 11.22
CA GLY A 213 22.24 4.11 10.51
C GLY A 213 21.91 4.47 9.05
N GLN A 214 20.65 4.42 8.65
CA GLN A 214 20.22 4.73 7.28
C GLN A 214 19.03 5.68 7.27
N ARG A 215 18.98 6.60 6.30
CA ARG A 215 17.91 7.60 6.16
C ARG A 215 16.50 7.01 6.04
N PHE A 216 16.38 5.83 5.44
CA PHE A 216 15.09 5.21 5.18
C PHE A 216 14.53 4.43 6.38
N PHE A 217 15.27 4.25 7.47
CA PHE A 217 14.81 3.56 8.67
C PHE A 217 13.99 4.46 9.62
N CYS A 218 13.09 5.26 9.05
CA CYS A 218 12.15 6.08 9.82
C CYS A 218 10.89 6.40 9.02
N PHE A 219 9.80 6.67 9.73
CA PHE A 219 8.51 7.06 9.15
C PHE A 219 8.63 8.33 8.27
N ARG A 220 9.47 9.28 8.65
CA ARG A 220 9.67 10.54 7.92
C ARG A 220 10.46 10.39 6.61
N ARG A 221 10.83 9.16 6.21
CA ARG A 221 11.33 8.88 4.85
C ARG A 221 10.44 9.46 3.75
N VAL A 222 9.15 9.58 4.01
CA VAL A 222 8.17 10.24 3.13
C VAL A 222 8.62 11.64 2.71
N GLU A 223 9.31 12.39 3.57
CA GLU A 223 9.79 13.75 3.28
C GLU A 223 10.90 13.76 2.23
N ASP A 224 11.79 12.75 2.22
CA ASP A 224 12.82 12.60 1.19
C ASP A 224 12.17 12.35 -0.19
N LEU A 225 11.15 11.49 -0.25
CA LEU A 225 10.42 11.21 -1.49
C LEU A 225 9.60 12.42 -1.94
N ARG A 226 9.00 13.16 -1.00
CA ARG A 226 8.32 14.42 -1.28
C ARG A 226 9.28 15.46 -1.87
N ALA A 227 10.51 15.56 -1.37
CA ALA A 227 11.52 16.48 -1.89
C ALA A 227 11.87 16.17 -3.36
N ILE A 228 11.94 14.88 -3.73
CA ILE A 228 12.12 14.47 -5.14
C ILE A 228 10.92 14.94 -5.98
N MET A 229 9.71 14.68 -5.53
CA MET A 229 8.48 15.11 -6.19
C MET A 229 8.47 16.63 -6.45
N VAL A 230 8.85 17.43 -5.46
CA VAL A 230 8.98 18.89 -5.59
C VAL A 230 10.08 19.28 -6.59
N LYS A 231 11.25 18.61 -6.54
CA LYS A 231 12.37 18.81 -7.48
C LYS A 231 11.93 18.64 -8.93
N TYR A 232 11.03 17.69 -9.20
CA TYR A 232 10.50 17.46 -10.56
C TYR A 232 9.27 18.32 -10.90
N GLY A 233 8.96 19.33 -10.08
CA GLY A 233 7.88 20.28 -10.34
C GLY A 233 6.47 19.68 -10.19
N ASP A 234 6.31 18.72 -9.29
CA ASP A 234 5.05 17.99 -9.05
C ASP A 234 4.50 18.29 -7.64
N ALA A 235 4.81 19.47 -7.09
CA ALA A 235 4.44 19.90 -5.75
C ALA A 235 2.92 20.03 -5.52
N ASP A 236 2.13 20.19 -6.59
CA ASP A 236 0.67 20.36 -6.50
C ASP A 236 -0.07 19.05 -6.23
N LYS A 237 0.58 17.89 -6.47
CA LYS A 237 0.00 16.59 -6.19
C LYS A 237 0.22 16.18 -4.73
N GLN A 238 -0.68 15.36 -4.23
CA GLN A 238 -0.56 14.78 -2.90
C GLN A 238 0.27 13.50 -2.89
N VAL A 239 0.65 13.08 -1.69
CA VAL A 239 1.27 11.78 -1.37
C VAL A 239 0.27 10.91 -0.63
N ALA A 240 0.20 9.63 -0.97
CA ALA A 240 -0.50 8.60 -0.21
C ALA A 240 0.53 7.65 0.42
N VAL A 241 0.57 7.57 1.73
CA VAL A 241 1.30 6.51 2.43
C VAL A 241 0.43 5.27 2.43
N LEU A 242 0.74 4.32 1.54
CA LEU A 242 -0.10 3.16 1.24
C LEU A 242 0.14 1.99 2.19
N GLU A 243 1.32 1.95 2.81
CA GLU A 243 1.65 1.02 3.89
C GLU A 243 2.57 1.71 4.89
N PHE A 244 2.17 1.72 6.17
CA PHE A 244 3.02 2.14 7.27
C PHE A 244 2.60 1.46 8.57
N GLY A 245 3.51 1.44 9.53
CA GLY A 245 3.29 0.87 10.85
C GLY A 245 4.60 0.61 11.57
N TRP A 246 4.48 0.01 12.72
CA TRP A 246 5.59 -0.52 13.54
C TRP A 246 5.29 -1.96 13.89
N THR A 247 6.27 -2.84 13.73
CA THR A 247 6.12 -4.24 14.13
C THR A 247 6.47 -4.44 15.60
N THR A 248 5.79 -5.40 16.21
CA THR A 248 6.12 -5.89 17.55
C THR A 248 6.80 -7.27 17.53
N ASP A 249 7.29 -7.69 16.36
CA ASP A 249 7.80 -9.02 16.06
C ASP A 249 9.09 -9.36 16.82
N PRO A 250 9.07 -10.26 17.80
CA PRO A 250 10.26 -10.64 18.56
C PRO A 250 10.99 -11.84 17.98
N ILE A 251 10.42 -12.53 16.97
CA ILE A 251 10.88 -13.88 16.58
C ILE A 251 11.54 -13.92 15.19
N HIS A 252 11.10 -13.13 14.23
CA HIS A 252 11.70 -13.11 12.90
C HIS A 252 12.93 -12.18 12.87
N PRO A 253 14.14 -12.68 12.59
CA PRO A 253 15.39 -11.89 12.71
C PRO A 253 15.38 -10.60 11.88
N GLU A 254 14.77 -10.61 10.70
CA GLU A 254 14.64 -9.46 9.81
C GLU A 254 13.77 -8.34 10.38
N TYR A 255 12.88 -8.62 11.33
CA TYR A 255 12.00 -7.67 12.00
C TYR A 255 12.36 -7.41 13.46
N ALA A 256 12.83 -8.44 14.20
CA ALA A 256 13.11 -8.38 15.62
C ALA A 256 14.11 -7.27 16.01
N TRP A 257 15.08 -6.95 15.13
CA TRP A 257 16.06 -5.90 15.39
C TRP A 257 15.45 -4.50 15.50
N HIS A 258 14.29 -4.28 14.86
CA HIS A 258 13.57 -3.00 14.88
C HIS A 258 12.17 -3.08 15.52
N ALA A 259 11.85 -4.21 16.13
CA ALA A 259 10.60 -4.39 16.84
C ALA A 259 10.46 -3.39 17.99
N VAL A 260 9.24 -2.93 18.20
CA VAL A 260 8.86 -2.07 19.32
C VAL A 260 7.91 -2.81 20.25
N THR A 261 7.65 -2.29 21.46
CA THR A 261 6.62 -2.86 22.33
C THR A 261 5.22 -2.51 21.81
N GLU A 262 4.18 -3.27 22.20
CA GLU A 262 2.78 -2.94 21.85
C GLU A 262 2.38 -1.54 22.32
N GLU A 263 2.89 -1.10 23.48
CA GLU A 263 2.66 0.26 23.97
C GLU A 263 3.32 1.32 23.10
N GLN A 264 4.55 1.06 22.63
CA GLN A 264 5.23 1.94 21.70
C GLN A 264 4.52 1.94 20.33
N GLN A 265 4.11 0.77 19.81
CA GLN A 265 3.31 0.69 18.58
C GLN A 265 2.06 1.58 18.68
N ALA A 266 1.32 1.46 19.79
CA ALA A 266 0.11 2.23 20.02
C ALA A 266 0.37 3.75 20.11
N ASP A 267 1.44 4.14 20.81
CA ASP A 267 1.85 5.55 20.94
C ASP A 267 2.33 6.12 19.59
N TYR A 268 3.21 5.39 18.91
CA TYR A 268 3.81 5.84 17.67
C TYR A 268 2.79 5.98 16.54
N LEU A 269 1.82 5.08 16.44
CA LEU A 269 0.77 5.15 15.43
C LEU A 269 -0.11 6.41 15.60
N VAL A 270 -0.50 6.74 16.82
CA VAL A 270 -1.27 7.96 17.10
C VAL A 270 -0.45 9.19 16.74
N ARG A 271 0.80 9.27 17.20
CA ARG A 271 1.68 10.39 16.94
C ARG A 271 2.05 10.53 15.46
N ALA A 272 2.15 9.42 14.72
CA ALA A 272 2.38 9.46 13.27
C ALA A 272 1.23 10.16 12.53
N TYR A 273 -0.03 9.86 12.86
CA TYR A 273 -1.18 10.55 12.29
C TYR A 273 -1.22 12.03 12.69
N GLN A 274 -0.91 12.35 13.95
CA GLN A 274 -0.85 13.73 14.44
C GLN A 274 0.26 14.50 13.74
N TYR A 275 1.47 13.93 13.64
CA TYR A 275 2.61 14.51 12.94
C TYR A 275 2.28 14.81 11.47
N ALA A 276 1.71 13.84 10.76
CA ALA A 276 1.34 14.02 9.36
C ALA A 276 0.28 15.12 9.18
N LYS A 277 -0.73 15.18 10.05
CA LYS A 277 -1.74 16.23 10.04
C LYS A 277 -1.15 17.61 10.27
N GLU A 278 -0.21 17.74 11.22
CA GLU A 278 0.40 19.01 11.61
C GLU A 278 1.45 19.50 10.62
N HIS A 279 2.31 18.59 10.10
CA HIS A 279 3.51 18.96 9.34
C HIS A 279 3.42 18.68 7.84
N TRP A 280 2.57 17.74 7.41
CA TRP A 280 2.47 17.33 6.02
C TRP A 280 1.21 17.82 5.30
N SER A 281 0.27 18.43 6.03
CA SER A 281 -0.88 19.08 5.41
C SER A 281 -0.44 20.33 4.62
N PRO A 282 -0.96 20.59 3.41
CA PRO A 282 -2.03 19.87 2.71
C PRO A 282 -1.54 18.79 1.73
N TRP A 283 -0.22 18.50 1.67
CA TRP A 283 0.33 17.61 0.65
C TRP A 283 0.19 16.11 0.98
N ILE A 284 -0.13 15.74 2.22
CA ILE A 284 -0.53 14.38 2.55
C ILE A 284 -2.02 14.17 2.26
N GLY A 285 -2.36 13.15 1.45
CA GLY A 285 -3.75 12.88 1.09
C GLY A 285 -4.35 11.70 1.81
N MET A 286 -3.55 10.68 2.06
CA MET A 286 -4.00 9.41 2.63
C MET A 286 -2.88 8.72 3.40
N MET A 287 -3.26 7.99 4.47
CA MET A 287 -2.35 7.11 5.20
C MET A 287 -3.05 5.78 5.50
N CYS A 288 -2.53 4.69 4.94
CA CYS A 288 -3.06 3.33 5.11
C CYS A 288 -2.18 2.54 6.08
N LEU A 289 -2.67 2.36 7.29
CA LEU A 289 -2.03 1.54 8.30
C LEU A 289 -2.12 0.06 7.95
N ILE A 290 -1.07 -0.71 8.17
CA ILE A 290 -1.01 -2.17 8.14
C ILE A 290 -1.04 -2.71 9.56
N TYR A 291 -1.91 -3.69 9.98
CA TYR A 291 -3.07 -4.33 9.33
C TYR A 291 -4.24 -4.47 10.30
N ILE A 292 -5.45 -4.80 9.79
CA ILE A 292 -6.42 -5.61 10.53
C ILE A 292 -6.00 -7.07 10.32
N ALA A 293 -5.88 -7.86 11.39
CA ALA A 293 -5.38 -9.24 11.30
C ALA A 293 -6.34 -10.17 10.53
N ASP A 294 -5.79 -10.94 9.59
CA ASP A 294 -6.50 -12.07 9.00
C ASP A 294 -6.64 -13.20 10.05
N PRO A 295 -7.79 -13.87 10.14
CA PRO A 295 -8.00 -14.95 11.11
C PRO A 295 -7.06 -16.15 10.99
N ASP A 296 -6.42 -16.35 9.84
CA ASP A 296 -5.49 -17.44 9.64
C ASP A 296 -4.06 -17.14 10.09
N TRP A 297 -3.76 -15.89 10.44
CA TRP A 297 -2.41 -15.53 10.91
C TRP A 297 -2.12 -16.05 12.31
N THR A 298 -0.91 -16.51 12.46
CA THR A 298 -0.32 -17.00 13.71
C THR A 298 0.94 -16.20 14.05
N GLU A 299 1.55 -16.44 15.17
CA GLU A 299 2.84 -15.85 15.54
C GLU A 299 3.99 -16.23 14.60
N GLU A 300 3.80 -17.26 13.75
CA GLU A 300 4.77 -17.64 12.71
C GLU A 300 4.69 -16.74 11.46
N ASP A 301 3.62 -15.93 11.34
CA ASP A 301 3.41 -14.99 10.24
C ASP A 301 3.88 -13.59 10.65
N GLU A 302 4.78 -12.99 9.90
CA GLU A 302 5.31 -11.66 10.25
C GLU A 302 4.20 -10.59 10.30
N GLN A 303 3.15 -10.71 9.48
CA GLN A 303 2.00 -9.82 9.43
C GLN A 303 1.20 -9.79 10.74
N TYR A 304 1.18 -10.90 11.49
CA TYR A 304 0.55 -10.96 12.81
C TYR A 304 1.07 -9.87 13.75
N TRP A 305 2.37 -9.58 13.69
CA TRP A 305 3.04 -8.63 14.58
C TRP A 305 2.91 -7.17 14.16
N TRP A 306 2.55 -6.92 12.91
CA TRP A 306 2.22 -5.57 12.43
C TRP A 306 0.78 -5.19 12.73
N ALA A 307 -0.12 -6.16 12.84
CA ALA A 307 -1.55 -5.96 13.01
C ALA A 307 -1.89 -5.23 14.31
N ILE A 308 -2.97 -4.44 14.28
CA ILE A 308 -3.50 -3.74 15.46
C ILE A 308 -4.68 -4.46 16.10
N THR A 309 -5.04 -5.63 15.55
CA THR A 309 -6.03 -6.56 16.10
C THR A 309 -5.42 -7.94 16.22
N TYR A 310 -6.07 -8.82 16.98
CA TYR A 310 -5.73 -10.25 16.99
C TYR A 310 -6.52 -11.01 15.93
N PRO A 311 -6.05 -12.16 15.43
CA PRO A 311 -6.72 -12.95 14.39
C PRO A 311 -7.97 -13.69 14.88
N ASP A 312 -8.35 -13.55 16.15
CA ASP A 312 -9.51 -14.24 16.75
C ASP A 312 -10.81 -13.98 15.96
N TYR A 313 -11.55 -15.05 15.68
CA TYR A 313 -12.86 -15.03 15.05
C TYR A 313 -13.73 -16.18 15.60
N PRO A 314 -15.00 -15.98 15.93
CA PRO A 314 -15.82 -14.73 15.73
C PRO A 314 -15.56 -13.67 16.80
N GLU A 315 -14.79 -13.94 17.83
CA GLU A 315 -14.42 -12.96 18.84
C GLU A 315 -13.59 -11.83 18.20
N THR A 316 -13.76 -10.63 18.74
CA THR A 316 -13.00 -9.47 18.31
C THR A 316 -12.10 -9.02 19.43
N LYS A 317 -10.84 -9.46 19.41
CA LYS A 317 -9.81 -8.95 20.31
C LYS A 317 -8.95 -7.94 19.57
N VAL A 318 -8.65 -6.85 20.25
CA VAL A 318 -7.87 -5.75 19.68
C VAL A 318 -6.63 -5.47 20.54
N ARG A 319 -5.57 -4.99 19.88
CA ARG A 319 -4.34 -4.58 20.56
C ARG A 319 -4.48 -3.15 21.11
N PRO A 320 -3.61 -2.72 22.04
CA PRO A 320 -3.61 -1.33 22.56
C PRO A 320 -3.62 -0.28 21.46
N ALA A 321 -2.94 -0.54 20.33
CA ALA A 321 -2.89 0.35 19.18
C ALA A 321 -4.28 0.67 18.59
N TYR A 322 -5.16 -0.32 18.45
CA TYR A 322 -6.52 -0.11 17.97
C TYR A 322 -7.31 0.82 18.90
N GLU A 323 -7.27 0.56 20.20
CA GLU A 323 -8.02 1.36 21.18
C GLU A 323 -7.53 2.81 21.21
N ARG A 324 -6.21 3.05 21.17
CA ARG A 324 -5.68 4.41 21.11
C ARG A 324 -6.02 5.13 19.82
N LEU A 325 -5.96 4.46 18.67
CA LEU A 325 -6.37 5.04 17.40
C LEU A 325 -7.88 5.36 17.39
N LYS A 326 -8.72 4.50 17.94
CA LYS A 326 -10.16 4.73 18.09
C LYS A 326 -10.47 5.95 18.96
N ALA A 327 -9.70 6.14 20.04
CA ALA A 327 -9.85 7.26 20.96
C ALA A 327 -9.21 8.58 20.45
N MET A 328 -8.37 8.53 19.42
CA MET A 328 -7.69 9.69 18.86
C MET A 328 -8.71 10.65 18.22
N PRO A 329 -8.63 11.98 18.49
CA PRO A 329 -9.42 12.98 17.75
C PRO A 329 -9.12 12.94 16.24
N LYS A 330 -10.15 12.93 15.42
CA LYS A 330 -10.04 12.87 13.94
C LYS A 330 -9.96 14.25 13.31
#